data_3668af803dbc8511018c837685bfbd11
#
_entry.id   3668af803dbc8511018c837685bfbd11
#
_cell.length_a   1.000
_cell.length_b   1.000
_cell.length_c   1.000
_cell.angle_alpha   90.00
_cell.angle_beta   90.00
_cell.angle_gamma   90.00
#
_symmetry.space_group_name_H-M   'P 1'
#
loop_
_entity.id
_entity.type
_entity.pdbx_description
1 polymer ?
#
loop_
_entity_poly.entity_id
_entity_poly.type
_entity_poly.pdbx_seq_one_letter_code
_entity_poly.pdbx_strand_id
1 'polypeptide(L)'
;MFTLPAADELLARLIVVLLGIPIHEWAHGFAAHLMGDTTPEREGRLTLNPMTHLDPFGTLMILLTGFGWGRPARVSPHLMYKVRNPRLAMALSALAGPLSNFIQAAFFTAILRLGVLNLLPEQVAGWLFKVILLVIIVNVGLI
;
A
#
# COMPACT_ATOMS: atom_id res chain seq x y z
N MET A 1 -10.84 5.30 27.03
CA MET A 1 -11.74 6.21 26.32
C MET A 1 -11.31 6.19 24.86
N PHE A 2 -12.16 5.74 23.94
CA PHE A 2 -11.83 5.65 22.52
C PHE A 2 -11.92 7.08 21.94
N THR A 3 -10.80 7.67 21.55
CA THR A 3 -10.78 8.98 20.90
C THR A 3 -10.83 8.75 19.39
N LEU A 4 -11.71 9.45 18.69
CA LEU A 4 -11.71 9.43 17.23
C LEU A 4 -10.39 10.03 16.71
N PRO A 5 -9.84 9.51 15.60
CA PRO A 5 -8.63 10.05 14.99
C PRO A 5 -8.84 11.52 14.55
N ALA A 6 -7.78 12.32 14.61
CA ALA A 6 -7.82 13.68 14.10
C ALA A 6 -8.02 13.69 12.57
N ALA A 7 -8.47 14.81 12.02
CA ALA A 7 -8.80 14.90 10.58
C ALA A 7 -7.58 14.63 9.67
N ASP A 8 -6.40 15.04 10.07
CA ASP A 8 -5.13 14.77 9.38
C ASP A 8 -4.75 13.28 9.42
N GLU A 9 -4.93 12.62 10.57
CA GLU A 9 -4.74 11.18 10.70
C GLU A 9 -5.74 10.39 9.84
N LEU A 10 -7.03 10.78 9.89
CA LEU A 10 -8.06 10.10 9.12
C LEU A 10 -7.81 10.22 7.62
N LEU A 11 -7.39 11.40 7.14
CA LEU A 11 -7.05 11.61 5.74
C LEU A 11 -5.80 10.80 5.34
N ALA A 12 -4.76 10.77 6.17
CA ALA A 12 -3.58 9.98 5.89
C ALA A 12 -3.91 8.48 5.80
N ARG A 13 -4.72 7.96 6.73
CA ARG A 13 -5.20 6.57 6.73
C ARG A 13 -6.06 6.27 5.49
N LEU A 14 -6.90 7.22 5.08
CA LEU A 14 -7.71 7.09 3.87
C LEU A 14 -6.83 7.02 2.60
N ILE A 15 -5.78 7.84 2.50
CA ILE A 15 -4.82 7.79 1.40
C ILE A 15 -4.14 6.42 1.35
N VAL A 16 -3.70 5.89 2.49
CA VAL A 16 -3.07 4.56 2.54
C VAL A 16 -4.05 3.45 2.16
N VAL A 17 -5.30 3.53 2.62
CA VAL A 17 -6.36 2.58 2.25
C VAL A 17 -6.63 2.60 0.75
N LEU A 18 -6.69 3.79 0.13
CA LEU A 18 -7.06 3.93 -1.28
C LEU A 18 -5.88 3.75 -2.25
N LEU A 19 -4.66 3.98 -1.81
CA LEU A 19 -3.46 3.89 -2.65
C LEU A 19 -2.46 2.87 -2.11
N GLY A 20 -2.12 2.95 -0.82
CA GLY A 20 -1.08 2.12 -0.20
C GLY A 20 -1.39 0.64 -0.30
N ILE A 21 -2.55 0.22 0.19
CA ILE A 21 -2.97 -1.18 0.18
C ILE A 21 -3.18 -1.71 -1.23
N PRO A 22 -3.90 -1.03 -2.14
CA PRO A 22 -4.07 -1.52 -3.51
C PRO A 22 -2.75 -1.70 -4.25
N ILE A 23 -1.80 -0.78 -4.12
CA ILE A 23 -0.50 -0.88 -4.76
C ILE A 23 0.30 -2.04 -4.14
N HIS A 24 0.25 -2.23 -2.83
CA HIS A 24 0.91 -3.32 -2.11
C HIS A 24 0.40 -4.69 -2.59
N GLU A 25 -0.91 -4.89 -2.58
CA GLU A 25 -1.52 -6.16 -3.02
C GLU A 25 -1.34 -6.41 -4.52
N TRP A 26 -1.46 -5.35 -5.33
CA TRP A 26 -1.16 -5.43 -6.76
C TRP A 26 0.28 -5.85 -7.00
N ALA A 27 1.25 -5.33 -6.25
CA ALA A 27 2.66 -5.66 -6.41
C ALA A 27 2.94 -7.14 -6.15
N HIS A 28 2.33 -7.75 -5.12
CA HIS A 28 2.40 -9.19 -4.87
C HIS A 28 1.89 -10.00 -6.08
N GLY A 29 0.69 -9.66 -6.55
CA GLY A 29 0.06 -10.33 -7.69
C GLY A 29 0.83 -10.14 -8.99
N PHE A 30 1.34 -8.93 -9.23
CA PHE A 30 2.10 -8.60 -10.43
C PHE A 30 3.44 -9.34 -10.47
N ALA A 31 4.17 -9.39 -9.35
CA ALA A 31 5.40 -10.17 -9.26
C ALA A 31 5.16 -11.67 -9.51
N ALA A 32 4.10 -12.24 -8.96
CA ALA A 32 3.70 -13.61 -9.21
C ALA A 32 3.37 -13.85 -10.71
N HIS A 33 2.61 -12.92 -11.32
CA HIS A 33 2.27 -12.97 -12.73
C HIS A 33 3.51 -12.94 -13.64
N LEU A 34 4.46 -12.06 -13.36
CA LEU A 34 5.74 -12.01 -14.11
C LEU A 34 6.51 -13.34 -14.04
N MET A 35 6.40 -14.05 -12.91
CA MET A 35 7.02 -15.37 -12.72
C MET A 35 6.24 -16.53 -13.35
N GLY A 36 5.04 -16.27 -13.91
CA GLY A 36 4.22 -17.24 -14.65
C GLY A 36 2.91 -17.64 -14.00
N ASP A 37 2.60 -17.16 -12.80
CA ASP A 37 1.33 -17.42 -12.12
C ASP A 37 0.22 -16.52 -12.69
N THR A 38 -0.74 -17.13 -13.36
CA THR A 38 -1.92 -16.41 -13.91
C THR A 38 -3.08 -16.30 -12.91
N THR A 39 -2.93 -16.82 -11.69
CA THR A 39 -4.00 -16.78 -10.68
C THR A 39 -4.43 -15.34 -10.35
N PRO A 40 -3.51 -14.37 -10.07
CA PRO A 40 -3.91 -13.00 -9.78
C PRO A 40 -4.65 -12.31 -10.92
N GLU A 41 -4.28 -12.61 -12.16
CA GLU A 41 -4.96 -12.09 -13.36
C GLU A 41 -6.37 -12.64 -13.47
N ARG A 42 -6.54 -13.96 -13.37
CA ARG A 42 -7.85 -14.63 -13.46
C ARG A 42 -8.81 -14.22 -12.34
N GLU A 43 -8.29 -13.87 -11.17
CA GLU A 43 -9.08 -13.35 -10.05
C GLU A 43 -9.34 -11.83 -10.12
N GLY A 44 -8.90 -11.16 -11.20
CA GLY A 44 -9.06 -9.71 -11.37
C GLY A 44 -8.26 -8.88 -10.37
N ARG A 45 -7.13 -9.44 -9.85
CA ARG A 45 -6.28 -8.78 -8.85
C ARG A 45 -5.20 -7.89 -9.46
N LEU A 46 -4.95 -7.99 -10.76
CA LEU A 46 -3.98 -7.14 -11.46
C LEU A 46 -4.61 -5.79 -11.86
N THR A 47 -5.16 -5.11 -10.88
CA THR A 47 -5.77 -3.79 -11.01
C THR A 47 -5.41 -2.92 -9.81
N LEU A 48 -5.37 -1.61 -10.00
CA LEU A 48 -5.20 -0.64 -8.92
C LEU A 48 -6.54 -0.15 -8.34
N ASN A 49 -7.68 -0.76 -8.76
CA ASN A 49 -8.97 -0.43 -8.19
C ASN A 49 -9.01 -0.83 -6.70
N PRO A 50 -9.16 0.13 -5.76
CA PRO A 50 -9.14 -0.15 -4.33
C PRO A 50 -10.18 -1.20 -3.92
N MET A 51 -11.36 -1.18 -4.54
CA MET A 51 -12.48 -2.03 -4.16
C MET A 51 -12.18 -3.53 -4.28
N THR A 52 -11.22 -3.91 -5.13
CA THR A 52 -10.80 -5.31 -5.26
C THR A 52 -9.87 -5.77 -4.14
N HIS A 53 -9.15 -4.85 -3.51
CA HIS A 53 -8.12 -5.12 -2.52
C HIS A 53 -8.55 -4.81 -1.08
N LEU A 54 -9.67 -4.09 -0.91
CA LEU A 54 -10.14 -3.71 0.41
C LEU A 54 -11.01 -4.79 1.05
N ASP A 55 -10.74 -5.09 2.29
CA ASP A 55 -11.63 -5.83 3.19
C ASP A 55 -12.44 -4.81 4.00
N PRO A 56 -13.77 -4.90 4.04
CA PRO A 56 -14.61 -3.89 4.72
C PRO A 56 -14.27 -3.75 6.21
N PHE A 57 -14.03 -4.86 6.89
CA PHE A 57 -13.71 -4.83 8.32
C PHE A 57 -12.27 -4.37 8.58
N GLY A 58 -11.31 -4.90 7.82
CA GLY A 58 -9.91 -4.48 7.88
C GLY A 58 -9.74 -2.99 7.56
N THR A 59 -10.48 -2.48 6.56
CA THR A 59 -10.52 -1.06 6.22
C THR A 59 -11.06 -0.20 7.36
N LEU A 60 -12.19 -0.60 7.96
CA LEU A 60 -12.75 0.10 9.10
C LEU A 60 -11.77 0.15 10.27
N MET A 61 -11.09 -0.95 10.55
CA MET A 61 -10.07 -1.03 11.60
C MET A 61 -8.89 -0.09 11.31
N ILE A 62 -8.41 -0.01 10.07
CA ILE A 62 -7.35 0.95 9.71
C ILE A 62 -7.81 2.38 9.97
N LEU A 63 -9.01 2.74 9.54
CA LEU A 63 -9.52 4.10 9.70
C LEU A 63 -9.66 4.48 11.18
N LEU A 64 -10.13 3.58 12.03
CA LEU A 64 -10.38 3.87 13.45
C LEU A 64 -9.12 3.75 14.30
N THR A 65 -8.28 2.74 14.09
CA THR A 65 -7.17 2.40 14.98
C THR A 65 -5.79 2.63 14.37
N GLY A 66 -5.71 2.78 13.03
CA GLY A 66 -4.46 2.81 12.29
C GLY A 66 -3.87 1.41 12.00
N PHE A 67 -4.52 0.35 12.48
CA PHE A 67 -4.14 -1.03 12.23
C PHE A 67 -5.29 -1.81 11.56
N GLY A 68 -4.96 -2.62 10.57
CA GLY A 68 -5.94 -3.45 9.88
C GLY A 68 -5.29 -4.21 8.72
N TRP A 69 -6.09 -4.66 7.77
CA TRP A 69 -5.63 -5.49 6.66
C TRP A 69 -6.45 -5.25 5.40
N GLY A 70 -5.84 -5.57 4.25
CA GLY A 70 -6.52 -5.66 2.97
C GLY A 70 -6.94 -7.09 2.65
N ARG A 71 -7.53 -7.27 1.48
CA ARG A 71 -7.85 -8.58 0.92
C ARG A 71 -6.66 -9.06 0.09
N PRO A 72 -5.89 -10.08 0.57
CA PRO A 72 -4.64 -10.48 -0.05
C PRO A 72 -4.83 -11.00 -1.48
N ALA A 73 -3.88 -10.69 -2.35
CA ALA A 73 -3.78 -11.32 -3.65
C ALA A 73 -3.37 -12.79 -3.49
N ARG A 74 -4.16 -13.71 -4.07
CA ARG A 74 -3.80 -15.14 -4.05
C ARG A 74 -2.71 -15.39 -5.06
N VAL A 75 -1.66 -16.09 -4.63
CA VAL A 75 -0.53 -16.48 -5.48
C VAL A 75 -0.25 -17.98 -5.32
N SER A 76 0.16 -18.62 -6.39
CA SER A 76 0.40 -20.06 -6.44
C SER A 76 1.85 -20.34 -6.85
N PRO A 77 2.75 -20.62 -5.89
CA PRO A 77 4.18 -20.82 -6.19
C PRO A 77 4.46 -21.91 -7.22
N HIS A 78 3.59 -22.93 -7.28
CA HIS A 78 3.71 -24.03 -8.25
C HIS A 78 3.44 -23.60 -9.70
N LEU A 79 2.74 -22.48 -9.90
CA LEU A 79 2.46 -21.92 -11.23
C LEU A 79 3.53 -20.90 -11.65
N MET A 80 4.46 -20.54 -10.78
CA MET A 80 5.57 -19.63 -11.06
C MET A 80 6.74 -20.34 -11.78
N TYR A 81 6.44 -20.99 -12.89
CA TYR A 81 7.36 -21.89 -13.61
C TYR A 81 8.62 -21.22 -14.19
N LYS A 82 8.65 -19.89 -14.29
CA LYS A 82 9.82 -19.14 -14.77
C LYS A 82 10.92 -19.06 -13.69
N VAL A 83 10.59 -19.38 -12.44
CA VAL A 83 11.56 -19.45 -11.35
C VAL A 83 11.70 -20.89 -10.89
N ARG A 84 12.90 -21.46 -11.06
CA ARG A 84 13.16 -22.90 -10.80
C ARG A 84 12.84 -23.33 -9.35
N ASN A 85 13.03 -22.44 -8.39
CA ASN A 85 12.79 -22.74 -6.97
C ASN A 85 11.46 -22.09 -6.52
N PRO A 86 10.41 -22.88 -6.20
CA PRO A 86 9.13 -22.33 -5.75
C PRO A 86 9.21 -21.49 -4.47
N ARG A 87 10.16 -21.82 -3.57
CA ARG A 87 10.37 -21.03 -2.33
C ARG A 87 10.93 -19.65 -2.66
N LEU A 88 11.87 -19.58 -3.62
CA LEU A 88 12.41 -18.30 -4.08
C LEU A 88 11.33 -17.50 -4.80
N ALA A 89 10.52 -18.13 -5.64
CA ALA A 89 9.40 -17.49 -6.33
C ALA A 89 8.42 -16.87 -5.33
N MET A 90 8.04 -17.61 -4.30
CA MET A 90 7.17 -17.11 -3.23
C MET A 90 7.82 -15.96 -2.46
N ALA A 91 9.12 -16.05 -2.13
CA ALA A 91 9.84 -14.99 -1.43
C ALA A 91 9.89 -13.69 -2.26
N LEU A 92 10.14 -13.79 -3.57
CA LEU A 92 10.16 -12.64 -4.48
C LEU A 92 8.76 -11.98 -4.58
N SER A 93 7.70 -12.78 -4.69
CA SER A 93 6.34 -12.27 -4.66
C SER A 93 6.03 -11.61 -3.31
N ALA A 94 6.43 -12.23 -2.19
CA ALA A 94 6.21 -11.68 -0.85
C ALA A 94 6.96 -10.36 -0.62
N LEU A 95 8.16 -10.20 -1.16
CA LEU A 95 8.94 -8.96 -1.05
C LEU A 95 8.40 -7.82 -1.91
N ALA A 96 7.64 -8.12 -2.96
CA ALA A 96 7.14 -7.09 -3.88
C ALA A 96 6.20 -6.08 -3.18
N GLY A 97 5.35 -6.54 -2.26
CA GLY A 97 4.48 -5.67 -1.48
C GLY A 97 5.26 -4.66 -0.63
N PRO A 98 6.09 -5.11 0.32
CA PRO A 98 6.96 -4.24 1.10
C PRO A 98 7.80 -3.28 0.25
N LEU A 99 8.38 -3.76 -0.86
CA LEU A 99 9.15 -2.93 -1.77
C LEU A 99 8.29 -1.82 -2.39
N SER A 100 7.05 -2.11 -2.75
CA SER A 100 6.13 -1.10 -3.27
C SER A 100 5.83 -0.01 -2.24
N ASN A 101 5.67 -0.36 -0.97
CA ASN A 101 5.46 0.60 0.11
C ASN A 101 6.70 1.47 0.33
N PHE A 102 7.89 0.87 0.25
CA PHE A 102 9.14 1.62 0.31
C PHE A 102 9.24 2.65 -0.82
N ILE A 103 8.88 2.27 -2.05
CA ILE A 103 8.83 3.18 -3.21
C ILE A 103 7.83 4.30 -2.99
N GLN A 104 6.64 4.00 -2.47
CA GLN A 104 5.63 5.00 -2.13
C GLN A 104 6.13 5.98 -1.06
N ALA A 105 6.74 5.47 0.01
CA ALA A 105 7.31 6.30 1.07
C ALA A 105 8.44 7.21 0.52
N ALA A 106 9.30 6.68 -0.34
CA ALA A 106 10.35 7.46 -1.01
C ALA A 106 9.75 8.56 -1.90
N PHE A 107 8.69 8.25 -2.66
CA PHE A 107 7.98 9.21 -3.50
C PHE A 107 7.40 10.38 -2.67
N PHE A 108 6.68 10.09 -1.60
CA PHE A 108 6.13 11.13 -0.73
C PHE A 108 7.23 11.94 -0.02
N THR A 109 8.33 11.29 0.36
CA THR A 109 9.52 11.98 0.92
C THR A 109 10.14 12.93 -0.10
N ALA A 110 10.23 12.53 -1.37
CA ALA A 110 10.73 13.40 -2.43
C ALA A 110 9.84 14.64 -2.62
N ILE A 111 8.51 14.50 -2.58
CA ILE A 111 7.58 15.64 -2.62
C ILE A 111 7.89 16.65 -1.51
N LEU A 112 8.11 16.18 -0.28
CA LEU A 112 8.46 17.06 0.85
C LEU A 112 9.81 17.77 0.62
N ARG A 113 10.82 17.05 0.11
CA ARG A 113 12.17 17.60 -0.11
C ARG A 113 12.25 18.57 -1.27
N LEU A 114 11.43 18.40 -2.30
CA LEU A 114 11.38 19.32 -3.45
C LEU A 114 10.74 20.67 -3.12
N GLY A 115 10.25 20.86 -1.90
CA GLY A 115 9.68 22.12 -1.46
C GLY A 115 8.37 22.50 -2.15
N VAL A 116 7.65 21.53 -2.73
CA VAL A 116 6.37 21.76 -3.42
C VAL A 116 5.36 22.44 -2.48
N LEU A 117 5.42 22.12 -1.19
CA LEU A 117 4.54 22.73 -0.18
C LEU A 117 4.83 24.22 0.05
N ASN A 118 6.03 24.71 -0.29
CA ASN A 118 6.39 26.14 -0.15
C ASN A 118 5.63 27.03 -1.14
N LEU A 119 4.97 26.43 -2.14
CA LEU A 119 4.11 27.13 -3.10
C LEU A 119 2.71 27.40 -2.56
N LEU A 120 2.37 26.86 -1.38
CA LEU A 120 1.07 26.93 -0.74
C LEU A 120 1.08 27.92 0.44
N PRO A 121 -0.09 28.47 0.82
CA PRO A 121 -0.22 29.23 2.06
C PRO A 121 0.28 28.41 3.27
N GLU A 122 0.95 29.08 4.21
CA GLU A 122 1.64 28.44 5.35
C GLU A 122 0.76 27.46 6.13
N GLN A 123 -0.48 27.83 6.39
CA GLN A 123 -1.46 26.99 7.12
C GLN A 123 -1.77 25.69 6.36
N VAL A 124 -1.95 25.78 5.02
CA VAL A 124 -2.22 24.64 4.16
C VAL A 124 -0.98 23.76 4.05
N ALA A 125 0.19 24.36 3.85
CA ALA A 125 1.46 23.67 3.77
C ALA A 125 1.77 22.88 5.05
N GLY A 126 1.58 23.48 6.23
CA GLY A 126 1.80 22.83 7.51
C GLY A 126 0.86 21.64 7.75
N TRP A 127 -0.41 21.76 7.36
CA TRP A 127 -1.37 20.68 7.46
C TRP A 127 -1.04 19.51 6.49
N LEU A 128 -0.76 19.82 5.22
CA LEU A 128 -0.36 18.83 4.23
C LEU A 128 0.95 18.14 4.59
N PHE A 129 1.91 18.86 5.16
CA PHE A 129 3.15 18.26 5.67
C PHE A 129 2.86 17.14 6.67
N LYS A 130 1.97 17.38 7.64
CA LYS A 130 1.56 16.37 8.62
C LYS A 130 0.91 15.17 7.95
N VAL A 131 -0.04 15.40 7.03
CA VAL A 131 -0.72 14.32 6.30
C VAL A 131 0.29 13.46 5.53
N ILE A 132 1.19 14.07 4.77
CA ILE A 132 2.20 13.34 3.99
C ILE A 132 3.15 12.57 4.92
N LEU A 133 3.57 13.17 6.02
CA LEU A 133 4.42 12.49 7.01
C LEU A 133 3.73 11.25 7.60
N LEU A 134 2.45 11.35 7.93
CA LEU A 134 1.67 10.21 8.41
C LEU A 134 1.52 9.12 7.34
N VAL A 135 1.29 9.50 6.07
CA VAL A 135 1.26 8.54 4.94
C VAL A 135 2.59 7.79 4.81
N ILE A 136 3.73 8.50 4.94
CA ILE A 136 5.05 7.87 4.92
C ILE A 136 5.20 6.88 6.09
N ILE A 137 4.85 7.30 7.31
CA ILE A 137 4.96 6.47 8.52
C ILE A 137 4.11 5.20 8.38
N VAL A 138 2.87 5.31 7.92
CA VAL A 138 1.99 4.15 7.76
C VAL A 138 2.50 3.22 6.66
N ASN A 139 2.97 3.75 5.52
CA ASN A 139 3.58 2.92 4.47
C ASN A 139 4.81 2.16 4.98
N VAL A 140 5.68 2.81 5.77
CA VAL A 140 6.83 2.15 6.39
C VAL A 140 6.38 1.10 7.41
N GLY A 141 5.31 1.35 8.15
CA GLY A 141 4.73 0.40 9.11
C GLY A 141 4.07 -0.83 8.47
N LEU A 142 3.75 -0.78 7.17
CA LEU A 142 3.22 -1.90 6.38
C LEU A 142 4.32 -2.76 5.72
N ILE A 143 5.60 -2.40 5.84
CA ILE A 143 6.74 -3.17 5.35
C ILE A 143 7.00 -4.37 6.27
#